data_abc18bd830c0eddc0c27fe8b58103f93
#
_entry.id   abc18bd830c0eddc0c27fe8b58103f93
#
_cell.length_a   1.000
_cell.length_b   1.000
_cell.length_c   1.000
_cell.angle_alpha   90.00
_cell.angle_beta   90.00
_cell.angle_gamma   90.00
#
_symmetry.space_group_name_H-M   'P 1'
#
loop_
_entity.id
_entity.type
_entity.pdbx_description
1 polymer ?
#
loop_
_entity_poly.entity_id
_entity_poly.type
_entity_poly.pdbx_seq_one_letter_code
_entity_poly.pdbx_strand_id
1 'polypeptide(L)'
;MHRFLCDAMLGSLARWLRFFGYDTGFSGPEHADHVIADRARDEGRWLLTRDHELAAVGPRTLLVRSEDVESQLVEVFGRLGLSPSAGLEGSRCSECNGELAAAGRDEVRELVPPYVLATAERFRRCGGCGRVYWPGTHTERIVRTMAAVVARLQASGGCS
;
A
#
# COMPACT_ATOMS: atom_id res chain seq x y z
N MET A 1 -0.99 12.21 -8.97
CA MET A 1 -0.58 11.02 -8.21
C MET A 1 -1.65 9.95 -8.33
N HIS A 2 -1.25 8.72 -8.54
CA HIS A 2 -2.18 7.60 -8.64
C HIS A 2 -2.75 7.25 -7.26
N ARG A 3 -4.06 7.02 -7.23
CA ARG A 3 -4.80 6.56 -6.06
C ARG A 3 -5.50 5.27 -6.41
N PHE A 4 -5.53 4.33 -5.48
CA PHE A 4 -6.04 2.98 -5.73
C PHE A 4 -7.21 2.63 -4.82
N LEU A 5 -8.04 1.72 -5.28
CA LEU A 5 -9.02 0.98 -4.49
C LEU A 5 -8.84 -0.50 -4.80
N CYS A 6 -8.55 -1.30 -3.81
CA CYS A 6 -8.43 -2.75 -3.94
C CYS A 6 -9.71 -3.44 -3.48
N ASP A 7 -10.14 -4.46 -4.22
CA ASP A 7 -11.26 -5.31 -3.80
C ASP A 7 -10.84 -6.31 -2.70
N ALA A 8 -11.82 -7.11 -2.24
CA ALA A 8 -11.66 -8.03 -1.12
C ALA A 8 -10.51 -9.05 -1.27
N MET A 9 -10.16 -9.44 -2.50
CA MET A 9 -9.10 -10.42 -2.76
C MET A 9 -7.69 -9.82 -2.72
N LEU A 10 -7.57 -8.50 -2.68
CA LEU A 10 -6.30 -7.77 -2.82
C LEU A 10 -5.91 -7.00 -1.55
N GLY A 11 -6.25 -7.52 -0.37
CA GLY A 11 -5.91 -6.88 0.90
C GLY A 11 -4.41 -6.73 1.14
N SER A 12 -3.61 -7.76 0.80
CA SER A 12 -2.15 -7.69 0.89
C SER A 12 -1.58 -6.66 -0.09
N LEU A 13 -2.09 -6.62 -1.31
CA LEU A 13 -1.68 -5.61 -2.30
C LEU A 13 -1.97 -4.20 -1.81
N ALA A 14 -3.14 -3.96 -1.23
CA ALA A 14 -3.50 -2.66 -0.66
C ALA A 14 -2.49 -2.22 0.41
N ARG A 15 -2.11 -3.13 1.32
CA ARG A 15 -1.12 -2.88 2.36
C ARG A 15 0.25 -2.50 1.76
N TRP A 16 0.71 -3.23 0.76
CA TRP A 16 2.00 -2.96 0.11
C TRP A 16 2.02 -1.65 -0.67
N LEU A 17 0.93 -1.33 -1.36
CA LEU A 17 0.79 -0.02 -2.03
C LEU A 17 0.89 1.14 -1.04
N ARG A 18 0.34 0.98 0.17
CA ARG A 18 0.48 1.96 1.26
C ARG A 18 1.92 2.08 1.75
N PHE A 19 2.67 0.98 1.84
CA PHE A 19 4.12 1.05 2.13
C PHE A 19 4.87 1.86 1.07
N PHE A 20 4.52 1.72 -0.19
CA PHE A 20 5.08 2.52 -1.28
C PHE A 20 4.55 3.97 -1.32
N GLY A 21 3.70 4.37 -0.39
CA GLY A 21 3.21 5.75 -0.26
C GLY A 21 1.96 6.08 -1.06
N TYR A 22 1.36 5.11 -1.74
CA TYR A 22 0.14 5.33 -2.52
C TYR A 22 -1.09 5.34 -1.64
N ASP A 23 -1.94 6.37 -1.84
CA ASP A 23 -3.27 6.43 -1.24
C ASP A 23 -4.12 5.28 -1.78
N THR A 24 -4.33 4.25 -0.96
CA THR A 24 -4.96 2.99 -1.35
C THR A 24 -6.09 2.63 -0.41
N GLY A 25 -7.33 2.75 -0.89
CA GLY A 25 -8.50 2.25 -0.21
C GLY A 25 -8.63 0.73 -0.35
N PHE A 26 -9.39 0.14 0.52
CA PHE A 26 -9.74 -1.28 0.49
C PHE A 26 -11.24 -1.44 0.65
N SER A 27 -11.84 -2.34 -0.12
CA SER A 27 -13.26 -2.65 -0.05
C SER A 27 -13.42 -4.15 0.24
N GLY A 28 -13.95 -4.46 1.41
CA GLY A 28 -14.13 -5.83 1.86
C GLY A 28 -15.25 -6.59 1.15
N PRO A 29 -15.42 -7.90 1.44
CA PRO A 29 -16.39 -8.76 0.77
C PRO A 29 -17.85 -8.40 1.06
N GLU A 30 -18.09 -7.53 2.03
CA GLU A 30 -19.42 -7.03 2.37
C GLU A 30 -20.02 -6.06 1.33
N HIS A 31 -19.21 -5.53 0.42
CA HIS A 31 -19.64 -4.59 -0.60
C HIS A 31 -19.89 -5.27 -1.94
N ALA A 32 -21.01 -4.95 -2.56
CA ALA A 32 -21.33 -5.41 -3.91
C ALA A 32 -20.48 -4.71 -4.98
N ASP A 33 -20.24 -5.37 -6.11
CA ASP A 33 -19.38 -4.89 -7.18
C ASP A 33 -19.72 -3.49 -7.68
N HIS A 34 -21.01 -3.18 -7.84
CA HIS A 34 -21.43 -1.85 -8.28
C HIS A 34 -21.11 -0.76 -7.27
N VAL A 35 -21.15 -1.07 -5.97
CA VAL A 35 -20.79 -0.12 -4.89
C VAL A 35 -19.28 0.16 -4.94
N ILE A 36 -18.47 -0.89 -5.17
CA ILE A 36 -17.02 -0.77 -5.31
C ILE A 36 -16.66 0.08 -6.54
N ALA A 37 -17.30 -0.20 -7.67
CA ALA A 37 -17.08 0.52 -8.92
C ALA A 37 -17.48 2.01 -8.81
N ASP A 38 -18.62 2.29 -8.20
CA ASP A 38 -19.10 3.66 -7.97
C ASP A 38 -18.13 4.41 -7.05
N ARG A 39 -17.70 3.79 -5.96
CA ARG A 39 -16.72 4.38 -5.05
C ARG A 39 -15.41 4.71 -5.75
N ALA A 40 -14.88 3.79 -6.54
CA ALA A 40 -13.64 4.02 -7.29
C ALA A 40 -13.75 5.22 -8.22
N ARG A 41 -14.87 5.32 -8.94
CA ARG A 41 -15.16 6.42 -9.86
C ARG A 41 -15.29 7.75 -9.12
N ASP A 42 -16.11 7.78 -8.07
CA ASP A 42 -16.42 9.00 -7.32
C ASP A 42 -15.19 9.56 -6.59
N GLU A 43 -14.33 8.67 -6.08
CA GLU A 43 -13.05 9.03 -5.45
C GLU A 43 -11.89 9.24 -6.45
N GLY A 44 -12.11 9.00 -7.74
CA GLY A 44 -11.08 9.14 -8.78
C GLY A 44 -9.92 8.15 -8.62
N ARG A 45 -10.20 6.92 -8.19
CA ARG A 45 -9.23 5.87 -7.93
C ARG A 45 -9.14 4.87 -9.07
N TRP A 46 -7.97 4.28 -9.23
CA TRP A 46 -7.82 3.06 -10.01
C TRP A 46 -8.38 1.88 -9.21
N LEU A 47 -9.35 1.18 -9.79
CA LEU A 47 -9.88 -0.04 -9.20
C LEU A 47 -8.99 -1.23 -9.57
N LEU A 48 -8.45 -1.91 -8.57
CA LEU A 48 -7.65 -3.10 -8.75
C LEU A 48 -8.48 -4.31 -8.31
N THR A 49 -8.60 -5.28 -9.18
CA THR A 49 -9.44 -6.47 -8.93
C THR A 49 -8.86 -7.72 -9.58
N ARG A 50 -9.20 -8.88 -9.03
CA ARG A 50 -8.97 -10.18 -9.66
C ARG A 50 -10.23 -10.74 -10.33
N ASP A 51 -11.34 -10.04 -10.19
CA ASP A 51 -12.62 -10.42 -10.79
C ASP A 51 -12.75 -9.86 -12.21
N HIS A 52 -13.01 -10.76 -13.18
CA HIS A 52 -13.12 -10.40 -14.58
C HIS A 52 -14.34 -9.53 -14.89
N GLU A 53 -15.45 -9.77 -14.21
CA GLU A 53 -16.68 -8.97 -14.40
C GLU A 53 -16.49 -7.57 -13.86
N LEU A 54 -15.94 -7.45 -12.67
CA LEU A 54 -15.64 -6.15 -12.06
C LEU A 54 -14.58 -5.39 -12.86
N ALA A 55 -13.61 -6.10 -13.46
CA ALA A 55 -12.58 -5.47 -14.31
C ALA A 55 -13.15 -4.81 -15.59
N ALA A 56 -14.34 -5.19 -16.02
CA ALA A 56 -14.96 -4.67 -17.23
C ALA A 56 -15.81 -3.40 -17.00
N VAL A 57 -15.96 -2.94 -15.75
CA VAL A 57 -16.91 -1.85 -15.41
C VAL A 57 -16.47 -0.44 -15.78
N GLY A 58 -15.20 -0.21 -16.09
CA GLY A 58 -14.76 1.15 -16.42
C GLY A 58 -13.30 1.27 -16.86
N PRO A 59 -12.93 2.45 -17.39
CA PRO A 59 -11.62 2.67 -17.99
C PRO A 59 -10.48 2.74 -16.99
N ARG A 60 -10.75 3.02 -15.72
CA ARG A 60 -9.77 3.03 -14.64
C ARG A 60 -9.87 1.79 -13.78
N THR A 61 -10.04 0.65 -14.41
CA THR A 61 -10.07 -0.64 -13.75
C THR A 61 -8.96 -1.53 -14.32
N LEU A 62 -8.24 -2.21 -13.44
CA LEU A 62 -7.13 -3.05 -13.81
C LEU A 62 -7.33 -4.44 -13.22
N LEU A 63 -7.40 -5.44 -14.11
CA LEU A 63 -7.42 -6.84 -13.71
C LEU A 63 -6.01 -7.26 -13.30
N VAL A 64 -5.82 -7.61 -12.03
CA VAL A 64 -4.57 -8.12 -11.49
C VAL A 64 -4.53 -9.63 -11.68
N ARG A 65 -3.61 -10.13 -12.48
CA ARG A 65 -3.52 -11.54 -12.87
C ARG A 65 -2.52 -12.32 -12.04
N SER A 66 -1.48 -11.67 -11.56
CA SER A 66 -0.44 -12.29 -10.75
C SER A 66 -0.98 -12.79 -9.42
N GLU A 67 -0.44 -13.90 -8.93
CA GLU A 67 -0.93 -14.58 -7.72
C GLU A 67 -0.27 -14.07 -6.44
N ASP A 68 1.04 -13.91 -6.46
CA ASP A 68 1.79 -13.41 -5.30
C ASP A 68 1.89 -11.89 -5.29
N VAL A 69 2.00 -11.32 -4.10
CA VAL A 69 1.94 -9.86 -3.91
C VAL A 69 3.09 -9.11 -4.58
N GLU A 70 4.29 -9.65 -4.61
CA GLU A 70 5.42 -8.99 -5.28
C GLU A 70 5.18 -8.89 -6.78
N SER A 71 4.72 -9.97 -7.39
CA SER A 71 4.36 -10.00 -8.81
C SER A 71 3.17 -9.09 -9.11
N GLN A 72 2.19 -9.00 -8.21
CA GLN A 72 1.07 -8.06 -8.32
C GLN A 72 1.56 -6.61 -8.31
N LEU A 73 2.50 -6.26 -7.45
CA LEU A 73 3.09 -4.92 -7.41
C LEU A 73 3.83 -4.59 -8.71
N VAL A 74 4.65 -5.52 -9.19
CA VAL A 74 5.36 -5.37 -10.48
C VAL A 74 4.36 -5.19 -11.63
N GLU A 75 3.28 -5.98 -11.65
CA GLU A 75 2.24 -5.89 -12.66
C GLU A 75 1.54 -4.52 -12.63
N VAL A 76 1.09 -4.07 -11.47
CA VAL A 76 0.38 -2.78 -11.32
C VAL A 76 1.29 -1.62 -11.71
N PHE A 77 2.50 -1.57 -11.16
CA PHE A 77 3.44 -0.49 -11.45
C PHE A 77 3.85 -0.47 -12.92
N GLY A 78 4.14 -1.64 -13.48
CA GLY A 78 4.55 -1.77 -14.88
C GLY A 78 3.44 -1.35 -15.85
N ARG A 79 2.21 -1.80 -15.63
CA ARG A 79 1.07 -1.47 -16.50
C ARG A 79 0.65 -0.01 -16.42
N LEU A 80 0.89 0.65 -15.30
CA LEU A 80 0.58 2.07 -15.11
C LEU A 80 1.78 3.00 -15.32
N GLY A 81 2.93 2.44 -15.69
CA GLY A 81 4.15 3.23 -15.92
C GLY A 81 4.67 3.94 -14.68
N LEU A 82 4.50 3.34 -13.50
CA LEU A 82 4.92 3.93 -12.25
C LEU A 82 6.34 3.50 -11.87
N SER A 83 7.10 4.42 -11.30
CA SER A 83 8.48 4.20 -10.85
C SER A 83 8.57 4.45 -9.34
N PRO A 84 8.11 3.50 -8.50
CA PRO A 84 8.18 3.68 -7.05
C PRO A 84 9.62 3.59 -6.54
N SER A 85 9.85 4.20 -5.39
CA SER A 85 11.13 4.10 -4.68
C SER A 85 11.02 3.12 -3.51
N ALA A 86 12.08 2.37 -3.25
CA ALA A 86 12.17 1.57 -2.05
C ALA A 86 12.49 2.47 -0.84
N GLY A 87 11.74 2.28 0.25
CA GLY A 87 11.90 3.05 1.48
C GLY A 87 10.56 3.45 2.06
N LEU A 88 10.54 3.67 3.36
CA LEU A 88 9.30 3.93 4.11
C LEU A 88 9.04 5.41 4.40
N GLU A 89 9.85 6.32 3.87
CA GLU A 89 9.75 7.75 4.19
C GLU A 89 8.39 8.36 3.82
N GLY A 90 7.86 8.01 2.67
CA GLY A 90 6.55 8.46 2.20
C GLY A 90 5.41 7.48 2.47
N SER A 91 5.64 6.42 3.26
CA SER A 91 4.64 5.38 3.48
C SER A 91 3.42 5.90 4.23
N ARG A 92 2.29 5.26 3.97
CA ARG A 92 1.02 5.47 4.66
C ARG A 92 0.77 4.36 5.69
N CYS A 93 -0.18 4.57 6.57
CA CYS A 93 -0.58 3.55 7.53
C CYS A 93 -1.07 2.29 6.80
N SER A 94 -0.44 1.15 7.10
CA SER A 94 -0.79 -0.12 6.47
C SER A 94 -2.20 -0.60 6.84
N GLU A 95 -2.73 -0.15 7.96
CA GLU A 95 -4.04 -0.59 8.47
C GLU A 95 -5.20 0.27 7.97
N CYS A 96 -5.06 1.60 8.02
CA CYS A 96 -6.18 2.50 7.69
C CYS A 96 -5.92 3.44 6.51
N ASN A 97 -4.73 3.38 5.88
CA ASN A 97 -4.35 4.29 4.80
C ASN A 97 -4.10 5.74 5.24
N GLY A 98 -4.13 6.03 6.53
CA GLY A 98 -3.89 7.38 7.06
C GLY A 98 -2.46 7.86 6.83
N GLU A 99 -2.26 9.17 6.89
CA GLU A 99 -0.93 9.75 6.81
C GLU A 99 -0.17 9.53 8.11
N LEU A 100 1.13 9.31 8.00
CA LEU A 100 2.03 9.12 9.13
C LEU A 100 2.83 10.38 9.39
N ALA A 101 2.81 10.87 10.62
CA ALA A 101 3.58 12.01 11.06
C ALA A 101 4.62 11.61 12.11
N ALA A 102 5.73 12.33 12.17
CA ALA A 102 6.71 12.13 13.25
C ALA A 102 6.06 12.32 14.61
N ALA A 103 6.41 11.46 15.57
CA ALA A 103 5.90 11.51 16.93
C ALA A 103 7.06 11.43 17.93
N GLY A 104 6.94 12.20 19.02
CA GLY A 104 7.92 12.19 20.09
C GLY A 104 7.76 10.99 21.03
N ARG A 105 8.81 10.66 21.78
CA ARG A 105 8.79 9.57 22.75
C ARG A 105 7.67 9.71 23.78
N ASP A 106 7.40 10.94 24.24
CA ASP A 106 6.36 11.19 25.22
C ASP A 106 4.96 10.92 24.69
N GLU A 107 4.73 11.20 23.40
CA GLU A 107 3.45 10.94 22.74
C GLU A 107 3.15 9.44 22.60
N VAL A 108 4.18 8.61 22.49
CA VAL A 108 4.04 7.16 22.21
C VAL A 108 4.32 6.29 23.43
N ARG A 109 4.65 6.88 24.57
CA ARG A 109 5.07 6.18 25.79
C ARG A 109 4.14 5.05 26.21
N GLU A 110 2.83 5.29 26.16
CA GLU A 110 1.81 4.31 26.55
C GLU A 110 1.36 3.41 25.39
N LEU A 111 1.91 3.61 24.20
CA LEU A 111 1.46 2.96 22.96
C LEU A 111 2.44 1.93 22.43
N VAL A 112 3.66 1.88 22.97
CA VAL A 112 4.72 0.96 22.52
C VAL A 112 5.29 0.20 23.72
N PRO A 113 5.89 -1.00 23.48
CA PRO A 113 6.56 -1.72 24.56
C PRO A 113 7.71 -0.92 25.17
N PRO A 114 8.02 -1.07 26.48
CA PRO A 114 9.08 -0.31 27.14
C PRO A 114 10.45 -0.42 26.47
N TYR A 115 10.82 -1.60 26.00
CA TYR A 115 12.10 -1.80 25.31
C TYR A 115 12.16 -1.07 23.96
N VAL A 116 11.04 -0.97 23.26
CA VAL A 116 10.94 -0.20 22.00
C VAL A 116 11.09 1.28 22.29
N LEU A 117 10.40 1.77 23.33
CA LEU A 117 10.51 3.17 23.77
C LEU A 117 11.96 3.54 24.10
N ALA A 118 12.71 2.62 24.71
CA ALA A 118 14.11 2.83 25.10
C ALA A 118 15.09 2.77 23.91
N THR A 119 14.82 1.94 22.90
CA THR A 119 15.79 1.57 21.86
C THR A 119 15.50 2.10 20.47
N ALA A 120 14.23 2.38 20.12
CA ALA A 120 13.90 2.88 18.80
C ALA A 120 14.38 4.33 18.62
N GLU A 121 14.97 4.63 17.48
CA GLU A 121 15.55 5.94 17.19
C GLU A 121 14.49 7.00 16.90
N ARG A 122 13.36 6.58 16.30
CA ARG A 122 12.30 7.49 15.86
C ARG A 122 10.96 6.78 15.83
N PHE A 123 9.90 7.58 15.90
CA PHE A 123 8.53 7.09 15.85
C PHE A 123 7.73 7.90 14.82
N ARG A 124 6.78 7.24 14.18
CA ARG A 124 5.72 7.89 13.39
C ARG A 124 4.38 7.38 13.87
N ARG A 125 3.40 8.25 13.87
CA ARG A 125 2.04 7.93 14.33
C ARG A 125 1.03 8.25 13.24
N CYS A 126 0.07 7.35 13.05
CA CYS A 126 -1.03 7.56 12.12
C CYS A 126 -2.03 8.59 12.66
N GLY A 127 -2.32 9.62 11.86
CA GLY A 127 -3.33 10.62 12.20
C GLY A 127 -4.76 10.08 12.16
N GLY A 128 -5.00 8.95 11.49
CA GLY A 128 -6.32 8.33 11.39
C GLY A 128 -6.62 7.38 12.54
N CYS A 129 -5.84 6.29 12.66
CA CYS A 129 -6.11 5.23 13.65
C CYS A 129 -5.21 5.29 14.89
N GLY A 130 -4.22 6.18 14.93
CA GLY A 130 -3.32 6.34 16.07
C GLY A 130 -2.19 5.31 16.16
N ARG A 131 -2.11 4.35 15.24
CA ARG A 131 -1.06 3.31 15.25
C ARG A 131 0.32 3.93 15.16
N VAL A 132 1.27 3.37 15.93
CA VAL A 132 2.66 3.83 15.98
C VAL A 132 3.56 2.90 15.18
N TYR A 133 4.50 3.48 14.45
CA TYR A 133 5.50 2.79 13.64
C TYR A 133 6.91 3.21 14.05
N TRP A 134 7.84 2.25 14.06
CA TRP A 134 9.24 2.48 14.39
C TRP A 134 10.15 1.57 13.57
N PRO A 135 11.42 1.95 13.32
CA PRO A 135 12.39 1.09 12.65
C PRO A 135 12.73 -0.16 13.47
N GLY A 136 12.84 -1.29 12.80
CA GLY A 136 13.21 -2.56 13.41
C GLY A 136 13.35 -3.65 12.36
N THR A 137 13.52 -4.91 12.78
CA THR A 137 13.68 -6.07 11.87
C THR A 137 12.52 -6.22 10.89
N HIS A 138 11.31 -5.89 11.33
CA HIS A 138 10.11 -5.95 10.48
C HIS A 138 10.18 -4.92 9.36
N THR A 139 10.56 -3.70 9.66
CA THR A 139 10.71 -2.64 8.64
C THR A 139 11.85 -2.92 7.68
N GLU A 140 12.92 -3.54 8.14
CA GLU A 140 14.02 -3.98 7.27
C GLU A 140 13.57 -5.01 6.23
N ARG A 141 12.72 -5.96 6.62
CA ARG A 141 12.11 -6.92 5.69
C ARG A 141 11.25 -6.23 4.65
N ILE A 142 10.41 -5.29 5.07
CA ILE A 142 9.53 -4.53 4.17
C ILE A 142 10.38 -3.79 3.14
N VAL A 143 11.40 -3.05 3.56
CA VAL A 143 12.28 -2.31 2.66
C VAL A 143 13.03 -3.24 1.71
N ARG A 144 13.45 -4.41 2.17
CA ARG A 144 14.12 -5.42 1.32
C ARG A 144 13.18 -5.92 0.22
N THR A 145 11.94 -6.21 0.55
CA THR A 145 10.92 -6.62 -0.43
C THR A 145 10.61 -5.48 -1.40
N MET A 146 10.49 -4.24 -0.92
CA MET A 146 10.31 -3.07 -1.78
C MET A 146 11.47 -2.93 -2.79
N ALA A 147 12.70 -3.11 -2.33
CA ALA A 147 13.89 -3.06 -3.20
C ALA A 147 13.86 -4.15 -4.27
N ALA A 148 13.41 -5.37 -3.92
CA ALA A 148 13.26 -6.47 -4.88
C ALA A 148 12.20 -6.16 -5.95
N VAL A 149 11.08 -5.57 -5.58
CA VAL A 149 10.04 -5.13 -6.53
C VAL A 149 10.58 -4.06 -7.47
N VAL A 150 11.27 -3.05 -6.96
CA VAL A 150 11.88 -1.98 -7.76
C VAL A 150 12.90 -2.56 -8.75
N ALA A 151 13.74 -3.49 -8.31
CA ALA A 151 14.72 -4.15 -9.17
C ALA A 151 14.06 -4.93 -10.31
N ARG A 152 12.97 -5.65 -10.04
CA ARG A 152 12.18 -6.37 -11.06
C ARG A 152 11.55 -5.43 -12.09
N LEU A 153 11.05 -4.28 -11.65
CA LEU A 153 10.52 -3.25 -12.55
C LEU A 153 11.59 -2.70 -13.48
N GLN A 154 12.76 -2.39 -12.96
CA GLN A 154 13.89 -1.88 -13.75
C GLN A 154 14.35 -2.92 -14.79
N ALA A 155 14.42 -4.18 -14.41
CA ALA A 155 14.78 -5.28 -15.33
C ALA A 155 13.74 -5.46 -16.45
N SER A 156 12.44 -5.27 -16.15
CA SER A 156 11.36 -5.37 -17.13
C SER A 156 11.29 -4.17 -18.08
N GLY A 157 11.68 -2.97 -17.62
CA GLY A 157 11.69 -1.75 -18.42
C GLY A 157 12.90 -1.61 -19.34
N GLY A 158 13.93 -2.41 -19.17
CA GLY A 158 15.16 -2.40 -19.98
C GLY A 158 15.08 -3.16 -21.30
N CYS A 159 13.93 -3.73 -21.65
CA CYS A 159 13.71 -4.47 -22.89
C CYS A 159 12.80 -3.67 -23.83
N SER A 160 13.37 -2.62 -24.41
CA SER A 160 12.76 -1.90 -25.54
C SER A 160 13.70 -1.89 -26.72
#